data_e9e8c0da79e4944ece56090b5c6798e1
#
_entry.id   e9e8c0da79e4944ece56090b5c6798e1
#
_cell.length_a   1.000
_cell.length_b   1.000
_cell.length_c   1.000
_cell.angle_alpha   90.00
_cell.angle_beta   90.00
_cell.angle_gamma   90.00
#
_symmetry.space_group_name_H-M   'P 1'
#
loop_
_entity.id
_entity.type
_entity.pdbx_description
1 polymer ?
#
loop_
_entity_poly.entity_id
_entity_poly.type
_entity_poly.pdbx_seq_one_letter_code
_entity_poly.pdbx_strand_id
1 'polypeptide(L)'
;APMAQRAERAAEVQILADKDADQLEEVVVVGNAPQRKTTMVGAISSNAAMKRSESYSEDTPEAPTGSIALNAYNPDTPYLKVMEYADEAKAVETYYKLKEEYGSTPSFYADVADYFFKKGNKEQAILVISNLAELGLDDPQLLRMLGYKLSSYKAKKEAVQVFRKVAELREEEPQSFRDLGLALADDAQYNEAVKTLYKVVTGVWSSRFGDVQLVTMNDINSLIARHKGINTSYIDKRLLKKERVDVRVVLSWDTDNCDMDLWVTDPKDEKCYYSNKLTYLGGKISEDVTQGYGPEEFMLKKAVKGKYKVQVDYFGTSSQKQLMPVSLRIIFYTHYGTPQQKKQETTVRLSNAKEVIEVGTFEF
;
A
#
# COMPACT_ATOMS: atom_id res chain seq x y z
N ALA A 1 -25.38 -5.78 13.44
CA ALA A 1 -26.21 -5.82 12.23
C ALA A 1 -26.66 -7.27 11.95
N PRO A 2 -27.91 -7.52 11.50
CA PRO A 2 -28.37 -8.86 11.17
C PRO A 2 -27.49 -9.51 10.09
N MET A 3 -27.31 -10.82 10.13
CA MET A 3 -26.49 -11.58 9.15
C MET A 3 -26.85 -11.28 7.68
N ALA A 4 -28.12 -11.00 7.40
CA ALA A 4 -28.59 -10.65 6.06
C ALA A 4 -27.97 -9.36 5.52
N GLN A 5 -27.89 -8.30 6.31
CA GLN A 5 -27.25 -7.03 5.91
C GLN A 5 -25.73 -7.19 5.65
N ARG A 6 -25.07 -8.09 6.41
CA ARG A 6 -23.65 -8.38 6.19
C ARG A 6 -23.41 -9.13 4.87
N ALA A 7 -24.31 -10.04 4.52
CA ALA A 7 -24.23 -10.79 3.26
C ALA A 7 -24.55 -9.90 2.04
N GLU A 8 -25.52 -8.99 2.16
CA GLU A 8 -25.83 -8.02 1.11
C GLU A 8 -24.66 -7.08 0.81
N ARG A 9 -24.02 -6.56 1.85
CA ARG A 9 -22.88 -5.66 1.68
C ARG A 9 -21.63 -6.37 1.15
N ALA A 10 -21.39 -7.63 1.54
CA ALA A 10 -20.34 -8.44 0.94
C ALA A 10 -20.60 -8.68 -0.55
N ALA A 11 -21.87 -8.85 -0.96
CA ALA A 11 -22.25 -8.97 -2.36
C ALA A 11 -22.08 -7.66 -3.14
N GLU A 12 -22.32 -6.51 -2.51
CA GLU A 12 -22.13 -5.18 -3.09
C GLU A 12 -20.63 -4.91 -3.34
N VAL A 13 -19.76 -5.26 -2.40
CA VAL A 13 -18.30 -5.20 -2.58
C VAL A 13 -17.83 -6.08 -3.75
N GLN A 14 -18.46 -7.25 -3.95
CA GLN A 14 -18.18 -8.12 -5.08
C GLN A 14 -18.58 -7.49 -6.41
N ILE A 15 -19.76 -6.86 -6.48
CA ILE A 15 -20.25 -6.18 -7.69
C ILE A 15 -19.32 -5.03 -8.07
N LEU A 16 -18.81 -4.30 -7.08
CA LEU A 16 -17.81 -3.24 -7.31
C LEU A 16 -16.49 -3.82 -7.83
N ALA A 17 -16.00 -4.89 -7.20
CA ALA A 17 -14.80 -5.58 -7.64
C ALA A 17 -14.91 -6.15 -9.07
N ASP A 18 -16.08 -6.67 -9.44
CA ASP A 18 -16.34 -7.20 -10.79
C ASP A 18 -16.38 -6.08 -11.84
N LYS A 19 -17.06 -4.97 -11.55
CA LYS A 19 -17.07 -3.79 -12.43
C LYS A 19 -15.64 -3.26 -12.66
N ASP A 20 -14.85 -3.21 -11.60
CA ASP A 20 -13.49 -2.77 -11.66
C ASP A 20 -12.59 -3.71 -12.48
N ALA A 21 -12.80 -5.02 -12.36
CA ALA A 21 -12.07 -6.02 -13.14
C ALA A 21 -12.40 -5.90 -14.64
N ASP A 22 -13.68 -5.74 -14.97
CA ASP A 22 -14.14 -5.60 -16.36
C ASP A 22 -13.62 -4.30 -16.99
N GLN A 23 -13.57 -3.18 -16.24
CA GLN A 23 -12.99 -1.95 -16.74
C GLN A 23 -11.49 -2.04 -17.03
N LEU A 24 -10.75 -2.88 -16.30
CA LEU A 24 -9.34 -3.14 -16.58
C LEU A 24 -9.14 -4.02 -17.84
N GLU A 25 -10.16 -4.77 -18.26
CA GLU A 25 -10.12 -5.60 -19.48
C GLU A 25 -10.63 -4.86 -20.74
N GLU A 26 -11.55 -3.90 -20.59
CA GLU A 26 -12.16 -3.18 -21.72
C GLU A 26 -11.30 -2.04 -22.30
N VAL A 27 -10.17 -1.68 -21.70
CA VAL A 27 -9.25 -0.68 -22.27
C VAL A 27 -8.35 -1.32 -23.34
N VAL A 28 -8.95 -2.01 -24.29
CA VAL A 28 -8.32 -2.37 -25.56
C VAL A 28 -9.12 -1.69 -26.68
N VAL A 29 -8.56 -0.59 -27.16
CA VAL A 29 -8.77 0.00 -28.48
C VAL A 29 -10.07 0.81 -28.70
N VAL A 30 -10.00 2.11 -28.55
CA VAL A 30 -10.44 3.04 -29.63
C VAL A 30 -9.40 4.14 -29.78
N GLY A 31 -8.35 3.87 -30.49
CA GLY A 31 -7.48 4.91 -31.05
C GLY A 31 -8.10 5.49 -32.30
N ASN A 32 -8.66 6.68 -32.24
CA ASN A 32 -8.95 7.48 -33.42
C ASN A 32 -7.61 7.93 -34.06
N ALA A 33 -7.16 7.19 -35.04
CA ALA A 33 -6.14 7.69 -35.98
C ALA A 33 -6.83 8.51 -37.08
N PRO A 34 -6.28 9.68 -37.46
CA PRO A 34 -6.85 10.47 -38.55
C PRO A 34 -6.70 9.74 -39.89
N GLN A 35 -7.82 9.59 -40.58
CA GLN A 35 -7.87 9.05 -41.93
C GLN A 35 -7.01 9.86 -42.88
N ARG A 36 -5.98 9.25 -43.44
CA ARG A 36 -5.45 9.65 -44.76
C ARG A 36 -6.05 8.74 -45.82
N LYS A 37 -6.85 9.35 -46.67
CA LYS A 37 -7.32 8.74 -47.92
C LYS A 37 -6.13 8.47 -48.83
N THR A 38 -6.01 7.22 -49.27
CA THR A 38 -5.35 6.89 -50.53
C THR A 38 -6.10 5.73 -51.18
N THR A 39 -6.36 5.96 -52.43
CA THR A 39 -7.24 5.24 -53.34
C THR A 39 -6.63 3.96 -53.88
N MET A 40 -7.46 2.91 -53.89
CA MET A 40 -7.60 1.79 -54.84
C MET A 40 -6.42 1.41 -55.75
N VAL A 41 -6.16 0.10 -55.89
CA VAL A 41 -6.61 -0.74 -57.00
C VAL A 41 -6.28 -2.21 -56.68
N GLY A 42 -7.21 -3.08 -57.03
CA GLY A 42 -7.32 -4.48 -56.72
C GLY A 42 -6.38 -5.46 -57.41
N ALA A 43 -6.51 -6.69 -56.99
CA ALA A 43 -6.70 -7.90 -57.86
C ALA A 43 -6.80 -9.17 -57.04
N ILE A 44 -7.62 -10.03 -57.49
CA ILE A 44 -8.07 -11.34 -57.03
C ILE A 44 -6.94 -12.38 -57.27
N SER A 45 -6.75 -13.35 -56.38
CA SER A 45 -6.64 -14.78 -56.75
C SER A 45 -6.46 -15.72 -55.54
N SER A 46 -7.44 -16.56 -55.34
CA SER A 46 -7.54 -18.02 -55.13
C SER A 46 -6.53 -18.81 -54.33
N ASN A 47 -7.06 -19.52 -53.36
CA ASN A 47 -6.85 -20.89 -52.90
C ASN A 47 -5.43 -21.49 -52.85
N ALA A 48 -5.02 -21.83 -51.65
CA ALA A 48 -4.48 -23.18 -51.37
C ALA A 48 -4.53 -23.48 -49.85
N ALA A 49 -5.32 -24.47 -49.51
CA ALA A 49 -5.31 -25.07 -48.18
C ALA A 49 -3.99 -25.80 -47.96
N MET A 50 -3.23 -25.42 -46.93
CA MET A 50 -2.14 -26.21 -46.46
C MET A 50 -2.26 -26.34 -44.93
N LYS A 51 -2.68 -27.55 -44.52
CA LYS A 51 -2.57 -28.01 -43.14
C LYS A 51 -1.11 -28.00 -42.73
N ARG A 52 -0.75 -27.17 -41.79
CA ARG A 52 0.48 -27.29 -41.06
C ARG A 52 0.13 -27.35 -39.57
N SER A 53 0.26 -28.55 -39.00
CA SER A 53 0.29 -28.76 -37.58
C SER A 53 1.62 -28.20 -37.06
N GLU A 54 1.60 -26.99 -36.58
CA GLU A 54 2.69 -26.47 -35.75
C GLU A 54 2.30 -26.69 -34.28
N SER A 55 3.08 -27.56 -33.64
CA SER A 55 3.13 -27.69 -32.21
C SER A 55 3.65 -26.34 -31.67
N TYR A 56 2.75 -25.52 -31.15
CA TYR A 56 3.14 -24.38 -30.33
C TYR A 56 3.71 -24.93 -29.01
N SER A 57 5.01 -24.88 -28.86
CA SER A 57 5.62 -24.85 -27.55
C SER A 57 5.14 -23.55 -26.88
N GLU A 58 4.41 -23.68 -25.78
CA GLU A 58 4.13 -22.57 -24.90
C GLU A 58 5.44 -22.11 -24.23
N ASP A 59 6.25 -21.36 -24.97
CA ASP A 59 7.19 -20.41 -24.37
C ASP A 59 6.35 -19.26 -23.85
N THR A 60 5.81 -19.42 -22.63
CA THR A 60 5.32 -18.29 -21.84
C THR A 60 6.52 -17.39 -21.60
N PRO A 61 6.54 -16.15 -22.13
CA PRO A 61 7.61 -15.20 -21.80
C PRO A 61 7.66 -15.09 -20.28
N GLU A 62 8.83 -15.32 -19.69
CA GLU A 62 9.02 -15.01 -18.26
C GLU A 62 8.53 -13.60 -18.02
N ALA A 63 7.58 -13.45 -17.09
CA ALA A 63 7.09 -12.13 -16.71
C ALA A 63 8.29 -11.27 -16.29
N PRO A 64 8.40 -10.04 -16.77
CA PRO A 64 9.54 -9.18 -16.47
C PRO A 64 9.72 -9.10 -14.94
N THR A 65 10.94 -9.35 -14.47
CA THR A 65 11.25 -9.32 -13.04
C THR A 65 11.30 -7.88 -12.58
N GLY A 66 10.17 -7.39 -12.04
CA GLY A 66 10.09 -6.04 -11.51
C GLY A 66 10.99 -5.83 -10.29
N SER A 67 11.71 -4.72 -10.26
CA SER A 67 12.46 -4.24 -9.10
C SER A 67 11.76 -3.05 -8.45
N ILE A 68 11.98 -2.88 -7.13
CA ILE A 68 11.47 -1.76 -6.33
C ILE A 68 12.68 -1.00 -5.80
N ALA A 69 12.73 0.30 -6.03
CA ALA A 69 13.71 1.19 -5.42
C ALA A 69 12.98 2.23 -4.57
N LEU A 70 13.27 2.25 -3.27
CA LEU A 70 12.69 3.21 -2.32
C LEU A 70 13.61 4.42 -2.19
N ASN A 71 13.03 5.63 -2.16
CA ASN A 71 13.78 6.83 -1.88
C ASN A 71 14.09 6.92 -0.39
N ALA A 72 15.32 7.31 -0.06
CA ALA A 72 15.71 7.52 1.31
C ALA A 72 15.01 8.77 1.85
N TYR A 73 14.24 8.59 2.93
CA TYR A 73 13.68 9.72 3.66
C TYR A 73 14.69 10.25 4.67
N ASN A 74 14.96 11.56 4.64
CA ASN A 74 15.76 12.30 5.62
C ASN A 74 15.02 13.59 5.99
N PRO A 75 14.51 13.73 7.22
CA PRO A 75 13.77 14.91 7.65
C PRO A 75 14.67 16.13 7.95
N ASP A 76 15.99 16.02 7.79
CA ASP A 76 16.98 17.10 7.96
C ASP A 76 16.86 17.86 9.32
N THR A 77 16.64 17.11 10.41
CA THR A 77 16.45 17.69 11.73
C THR A 77 17.78 17.96 12.45
N PRO A 78 17.85 18.97 13.38
CA PRO A 78 19.07 19.28 14.12
C PRO A 78 19.65 18.10 14.89
N TYR A 79 18.79 17.32 15.55
CA TYR A 79 19.22 16.16 16.33
C TYR A 79 19.77 15.02 15.45
N LEU A 80 19.25 14.81 14.24
CA LEU A 80 19.83 13.83 13.32
C LEU A 80 21.23 14.24 12.85
N LYS A 81 21.44 15.53 12.57
CA LYS A 81 22.78 16.03 12.24
C LYS A 81 23.77 15.70 13.37
N VAL A 82 23.38 15.93 14.63
CA VAL A 82 24.22 15.57 15.78
C VAL A 82 24.49 14.07 15.83
N MET A 83 23.46 13.23 15.59
CA MET A 83 23.60 11.76 15.53
C MET A 83 24.53 11.29 14.41
N GLU A 84 24.46 11.91 13.24
CA GLU A 84 25.27 11.57 12.06
C GLU A 84 26.75 11.96 12.24
N TYR A 85 27.02 13.05 12.92
CA TYR A 85 28.40 13.51 13.24
C TYR A 85 29.01 12.81 14.45
N ALA A 86 28.22 12.17 15.29
CA ALA A 86 28.71 11.46 16.45
C ALA A 86 29.48 10.20 16.06
N ASP A 87 30.52 9.89 16.90
CA ASP A 87 31.18 8.59 16.82
C ASP A 87 30.13 7.47 17.02
N GLU A 88 30.13 6.47 16.14
CA GLU A 88 29.18 5.36 16.18
C GLU A 88 29.21 4.62 17.53
N ALA A 89 30.39 4.50 18.15
CA ALA A 89 30.54 3.92 19.49
C ALA A 89 29.84 4.74 20.59
N LYS A 90 29.59 6.04 20.35
CA LYS A 90 28.92 6.95 21.28
C LYS A 90 27.47 7.26 20.89
N ALA A 91 26.96 6.65 19.84
CA ALA A 91 25.63 6.97 19.32
C ALA A 91 24.52 6.81 20.39
N VAL A 92 24.60 5.77 21.23
CA VAL A 92 23.64 5.56 22.32
C VAL A 92 23.77 6.64 23.41
N GLU A 93 24.98 7.04 23.78
CA GLU A 93 25.20 8.14 24.74
C GLU A 93 24.67 9.46 24.16
N THR A 94 24.94 9.72 22.88
CA THR A 94 24.45 10.91 22.18
C THR A 94 22.93 10.94 22.15
N TYR A 95 22.28 9.80 21.88
CA TYR A 95 20.82 9.68 21.96
C TYR A 95 20.27 10.09 23.33
N TYR A 96 20.86 9.59 24.43
CA TYR A 96 20.37 9.94 25.76
C TYR A 96 20.57 11.43 26.09
N LYS A 97 21.62 12.06 25.64
CA LYS A 97 21.81 13.52 25.78
C LYS A 97 20.77 14.31 25.01
N LEU A 98 20.49 13.90 23.77
CA LEU A 98 19.45 14.53 22.94
C LEU A 98 18.03 14.29 23.48
N LYS A 99 17.80 13.15 24.14
CA LYS A 99 16.51 12.85 24.78
C LYS A 99 16.16 13.84 25.88
N GLU A 100 17.12 14.47 26.57
CA GLU A 100 16.83 15.50 27.57
C GLU A 100 16.17 16.73 26.96
N GLU A 101 16.52 17.09 25.71
CA GLU A 101 15.98 18.24 25.00
C GLU A 101 14.76 17.88 24.14
N TYR A 102 14.83 16.77 23.39
CA TYR A 102 13.84 16.41 22.37
C TYR A 102 12.87 15.32 22.80
N GLY A 103 12.98 14.77 24.01
CA GLY A 103 12.25 13.60 24.47
C GLY A 103 10.73 13.75 24.57
N SER A 104 10.20 14.98 24.53
CA SER A 104 8.76 15.24 24.43
C SER A 104 8.24 15.22 23.00
N THR A 105 9.11 15.10 21.99
CA THR A 105 8.79 15.20 20.56
C THR A 105 8.69 13.81 19.92
N PRO A 106 7.51 13.33 19.51
CA PRO A 106 7.37 12.01 18.90
C PRO A 106 8.25 11.78 17.68
N SER A 107 8.42 12.81 16.84
CA SER A 107 9.29 12.75 15.65
C SER A 107 10.74 12.42 16.00
N PHE A 108 11.25 12.89 17.12
CA PHE A 108 12.60 12.57 17.58
C PHE A 108 12.83 11.07 17.71
N TYR A 109 11.92 10.36 18.36
CA TYR A 109 12.04 8.91 18.53
C TYR A 109 11.95 8.17 17.20
N ALA A 110 11.05 8.60 16.30
CA ALA A 110 10.92 7.97 14.99
C ALA A 110 12.18 8.12 14.14
N ASP A 111 12.80 9.31 14.15
CA ASP A 111 13.99 9.59 13.34
C ASP A 111 15.24 8.93 13.89
N VAL A 112 15.43 8.99 15.20
CA VAL A 112 16.59 8.35 15.84
C VAL A 112 16.49 6.84 15.78
N ALA A 113 15.28 6.27 15.87
CA ALA A 113 15.09 4.84 15.62
C ALA A 113 15.45 4.44 14.18
N ASP A 114 15.05 5.24 13.18
CA ASP A 114 15.46 5.02 11.79
C ASP A 114 16.98 5.11 11.60
N TYR A 115 17.63 6.05 12.29
CA TYR A 115 19.10 6.14 12.28
C TYR A 115 19.74 4.83 12.77
N PHE A 116 19.33 4.33 13.94
CA PHE A 116 19.86 3.07 14.47
C PHE A 116 19.55 1.89 13.55
N PHE A 117 18.33 1.82 13.00
CA PHE A 117 17.97 0.76 12.08
C PHE A 117 18.80 0.77 10.79
N LYS A 118 19.03 1.95 10.18
CA LYS A 118 19.89 2.12 9.01
C LYS A 118 21.34 1.71 9.28
N LYS A 119 21.81 1.90 10.52
CA LYS A 119 23.13 1.44 10.99
C LYS A 119 23.19 -0.06 11.34
N GLY A 120 22.10 -0.80 11.12
CA GLY A 120 22.04 -2.23 11.42
C GLY A 120 21.75 -2.58 12.88
N ASN A 121 21.58 -1.59 13.76
CA ASN A 121 21.25 -1.81 15.18
C ASN A 121 19.73 -1.84 15.40
N LYS A 122 19.13 -2.97 15.01
CA LYS A 122 17.68 -3.18 15.11
C LYS A 122 17.18 -3.15 16.56
N GLU A 123 17.93 -3.71 17.50
CA GLU A 123 17.53 -3.76 18.91
C GLU A 123 17.42 -2.34 19.50
N GLN A 124 18.43 -1.52 19.26
CA GLN A 124 18.39 -0.13 19.70
C GLN A 124 17.28 0.67 19.00
N ALA A 125 17.03 0.42 17.71
CA ALA A 125 15.92 1.05 17.00
C ALA A 125 14.56 0.73 17.64
N ILE A 126 14.33 -0.53 18.02
CA ILE A 126 13.10 -0.95 18.72
C ILE A 126 13.00 -0.30 20.11
N LEU A 127 14.09 -0.25 20.86
CA LEU A 127 14.11 0.42 22.16
C LEU A 127 13.79 1.91 22.06
N VAL A 128 14.36 2.60 21.08
CA VAL A 128 14.12 4.02 20.88
C VAL A 128 12.66 4.27 20.46
N ILE A 129 12.14 3.53 19.48
CA ILE A 129 10.78 3.76 19.00
C ILE A 129 9.71 3.41 20.04
N SER A 130 9.99 2.47 20.96
CA SER A 130 9.03 2.09 22.04
C SER A 130 8.70 3.25 22.97
N ASN A 131 9.54 4.28 23.06
CA ASN A 131 9.22 5.49 23.85
C ASN A 131 7.96 6.21 23.34
N LEU A 132 7.52 5.99 22.10
CA LEU A 132 6.23 6.51 21.62
C LEU A 132 5.05 6.00 22.45
N ALA A 133 5.10 4.74 22.90
CA ALA A 133 4.09 4.19 23.79
C ALA A 133 4.13 4.86 25.18
N GLU A 134 5.31 5.24 25.65
CA GLU A 134 5.45 5.97 26.94
C GLU A 134 4.90 7.39 26.86
N LEU A 135 4.96 8.03 25.67
CA LEU A 135 4.39 9.36 25.46
C LEU A 135 2.85 9.36 25.43
N GLY A 136 2.25 8.28 24.95
CA GLY A 136 0.80 8.19 24.87
C GLY A 136 0.28 6.78 24.60
N LEU A 137 0.06 6.01 25.69
CA LEU A 137 -0.46 4.64 25.62
C LEU A 137 -1.87 4.54 25.03
N ASP A 138 -2.64 5.61 25.11
CA ASP A 138 -4.01 5.70 24.62
C ASP A 138 -4.16 6.67 23.43
N ASP A 139 -3.03 7.10 22.82
CA ASP A 139 -3.02 7.92 21.62
C ASP A 139 -2.94 7.02 20.38
N PRO A 140 -4.04 6.85 19.61
CA PRO A 140 -4.06 5.96 18.46
C PRO A 140 -3.12 6.38 17.33
N GLN A 141 -2.85 7.69 17.17
CA GLN A 141 -1.94 8.21 16.17
C GLN A 141 -0.50 7.79 16.50
N LEU A 142 -0.05 8.01 17.74
CA LEU A 142 1.29 7.59 18.19
C LEU A 142 1.47 6.08 18.10
N LEU A 143 0.46 5.31 18.52
CA LEU A 143 0.49 3.85 18.44
C LEU A 143 0.52 3.36 16.99
N ARG A 144 -0.23 4.01 16.07
CA ARG A 144 -0.23 3.64 14.65
C ARG A 144 1.14 3.92 14.03
N MET A 145 1.75 5.08 14.32
CA MET A 145 3.12 5.40 13.91
C MET A 145 4.12 4.37 14.46
N LEU A 146 4.03 4.01 15.74
CA LEU A 146 4.84 2.95 16.36
C LEU A 146 4.68 1.63 15.60
N GLY A 147 3.45 1.21 15.33
CA GLY A 147 3.14 -0.01 14.59
C GLY A 147 3.72 -0.04 13.18
N TYR A 148 3.65 1.08 12.45
CA TYR A 148 4.26 1.21 11.12
C TYR A 148 5.79 1.07 11.18
N LYS A 149 6.45 1.70 12.15
CA LYS A 149 7.91 1.59 12.34
C LYS A 149 8.32 0.17 12.72
N LEU A 150 7.64 -0.45 13.68
CA LEU A 150 7.92 -1.84 14.08
C LEU A 150 7.75 -2.81 12.89
N SER A 151 6.73 -2.61 12.05
CA SER A 151 6.54 -3.40 10.82
C SER A 151 7.71 -3.22 9.86
N SER A 152 8.16 -1.98 9.62
CA SER A 152 9.29 -1.69 8.74
C SER A 152 10.61 -2.28 9.27
N TYR A 153 10.79 -2.33 10.58
CA TYR A 153 11.95 -2.96 11.24
C TYR A 153 11.84 -4.48 11.34
N LYS A 154 10.77 -5.09 10.81
CA LYS A 154 10.49 -6.54 10.92
C LYS A 154 10.40 -7.02 12.38
N ALA A 155 9.91 -6.18 13.27
CA ALA A 155 9.54 -6.48 14.65
C ALA A 155 8.07 -6.92 14.69
N LYS A 156 7.82 -8.11 14.12
CA LYS A 156 6.46 -8.57 13.73
C LYS A 156 5.54 -8.78 14.91
N LYS A 157 6.02 -9.42 15.99
CA LYS A 157 5.24 -9.70 17.19
C LYS A 157 4.85 -8.43 17.93
N GLU A 158 5.79 -7.51 18.05
CA GLU A 158 5.60 -6.21 18.66
C GLU A 158 4.60 -5.37 17.85
N ALA A 159 4.70 -5.39 16.52
CA ALA A 159 3.74 -4.72 15.63
C ALA A 159 2.32 -5.26 15.81
N VAL A 160 2.15 -6.58 15.93
CA VAL A 160 0.83 -7.20 16.21
C VAL A 160 0.25 -6.71 17.53
N GLN A 161 1.05 -6.63 18.59
CA GLN A 161 0.58 -6.15 19.90
C GLN A 161 0.12 -4.70 19.84
N VAL A 162 0.91 -3.84 19.17
CA VAL A 162 0.58 -2.41 19.02
C VAL A 162 -0.69 -2.23 18.18
N PHE A 163 -0.82 -2.89 17.04
CA PHE A 163 -2.02 -2.76 16.21
C PHE A 163 -3.27 -3.39 16.85
N ARG A 164 -3.09 -4.40 17.71
CA ARG A 164 -4.19 -4.92 18.51
C ARG A 164 -4.72 -3.86 19.48
N LYS A 165 -3.83 -3.13 20.14
CA LYS A 165 -4.22 -2.00 21.00
C LYS A 165 -4.88 -0.88 20.21
N VAL A 166 -4.39 -0.54 19.01
CA VAL A 166 -5.05 0.44 18.12
C VAL A 166 -6.47 -0.02 17.75
N ALA A 167 -6.65 -1.30 17.40
CA ALA A 167 -7.96 -1.84 17.06
C ALA A 167 -8.93 -1.88 18.25
N GLU A 168 -8.44 -2.01 19.48
CA GLU A 168 -9.25 -1.88 20.71
C GLU A 168 -9.66 -0.43 20.99
N LEU A 169 -8.75 0.53 20.76
CA LEU A 169 -9.01 1.94 20.96
C LEU A 169 -9.91 2.56 19.89
N ARG A 170 -9.94 1.97 18.70
CA ARG A 170 -10.62 2.48 17.50
C ARG A 170 -11.40 1.38 16.79
N GLU A 171 -12.37 0.82 17.49
CA GLU A 171 -13.22 -0.24 16.95
C GLU A 171 -14.12 0.21 15.79
N GLU A 172 -14.41 1.52 15.71
CA GLU A 172 -15.21 2.14 14.66
C GLU A 172 -14.43 2.42 13.36
N GLU A 173 -13.11 2.21 13.37
CA GLU A 173 -12.22 2.49 12.23
C GLU A 173 -11.79 1.22 11.50
N PRO A 174 -12.22 0.99 10.25
CA PRO A 174 -11.87 -0.22 9.53
C PRO A 174 -10.36 -0.38 9.29
N GLN A 175 -9.61 0.74 9.13
CA GLN A 175 -8.17 0.70 8.93
C GLN A 175 -7.44 0.13 10.15
N SER A 176 -7.95 0.27 11.37
CA SER A 176 -7.37 -0.32 12.58
C SER A 176 -7.35 -1.85 12.50
N PHE A 177 -8.44 -2.47 12.02
CA PHE A 177 -8.49 -3.91 11.79
C PHE A 177 -7.68 -4.35 10.59
N ARG A 178 -7.59 -3.51 9.54
CA ARG A 178 -6.74 -3.80 8.38
C ARG A 178 -5.27 -3.80 8.77
N ASP A 179 -4.79 -2.81 9.51
CA ASP A 179 -3.41 -2.74 10.02
C ASP A 179 -3.09 -3.96 10.89
N LEU A 180 -3.98 -4.36 11.82
CA LEU A 180 -3.81 -5.57 12.62
C LEU A 180 -3.76 -6.83 11.75
N GLY A 181 -4.68 -6.96 10.78
CA GLY A 181 -4.72 -8.12 9.89
C GLY A 181 -3.46 -8.28 9.05
N LEU A 182 -2.90 -7.17 8.54
CA LEU A 182 -1.64 -7.17 7.79
C LEU A 182 -0.44 -7.52 8.70
N ALA A 183 -0.41 -7.02 9.94
CA ALA A 183 0.63 -7.36 10.92
C ALA A 183 0.59 -8.85 11.30
N LEU A 184 -0.60 -9.41 11.53
CA LEU A 184 -0.81 -10.84 11.76
C LEU A 184 -0.33 -11.69 10.58
N ALA A 185 -0.57 -11.23 9.35
CA ALA A 185 -0.09 -11.91 8.14
C ALA A 185 1.44 -11.86 8.04
N ASP A 186 2.07 -10.75 8.37
CA ASP A 186 3.54 -10.61 8.41
C ASP A 186 4.16 -11.50 9.51
N ASP A 187 3.44 -11.77 10.62
CA ASP A 187 3.83 -12.70 11.67
C ASP A 187 3.40 -14.16 11.41
N ALA A 188 2.99 -14.48 10.18
CA ALA A 188 2.56 -15.79 9.72
C ALA A 188 1.32 -16.38 10.43
N GLN A 189 0.53 -15.56 11.11
CA GLN A 189 -0.73 -15.93 11.75
C GLN A 189 -1.90 -15.85 10.75
N TYR A 190 -1.79 -16.56 9.60
CA TYR A 190 -2.65 -16.35 8.42
C TYR A 190 -4.14 -16.54 8.66
N ASN A 191 -4.55 -17.50 9.48
CA ASN A 191 -5.96 -17.73 9.78
C ASN A 191 -6.57 -16.58 10.60
N GLU A 192 -5.85 -16.06 11.58
CA GLU A 192 -6.27 -14.90 12.36
C GLU A 192 -6.25 -13.63 11.49
N ALA A 193 -5.21 -13.47 10.67
CA ALA A 193 -5.09 -12.38 9.71
C ALA A 193 -6.33 -12.29 8.79
N VAL A 194 -6.67 -13.38 8.09
CA VAL A 194 -7.81 -13.41 7.18
C VAL A 194 -9.13 -13.18 7.92
N LYS A 195 -9.31 -13.75 9.13
CA LYS A 195 -10.49 -13.51 9.94
C LYS A 195 -10.63 -12.04 10.36
N THR A 196 -9.51 -11.39 10.72
CA THR A 196 -9.46 -9.99 11.11
C THR A 196 -9.73 -9.07 9.91
N LEU A 197 -9.10 -9.32 8.77
CA LEU A 197 -9.35 -8.60 7.53
C LEU A 197 -10.80 -8.78 7.05
N TYR A 198 -11.38 -9.97 7.18
CA TYR A 198 -12.75 -10.20 6.76
C TYR A 198 -13.79 -9.44 7.61
N LYS A 199 -13.46 -9.06 8.86
CA LYS A 199 -14.28 -8.13 9.64
C LYS A 199 -14.39 -6.76 8.94
N VAL A 200 -13.31 -6.29 8.31
CA VAL A 200 -13.33 -5.06 7.54
C VAL A 200 -14.29 -5.18 6.35
N VAL A 201 -14.21 -6.28 5.60
CA VAL A 201 -15.03 -6.52 4.40
C VAL A 201 -16.52 -6.58 4.75
N THR A 202 -16.88 -7.24 5.85
CA THR A 202 -18.29 -7.46 6.25
C THR A 202 -18.83 -6.43 7.24
N GLY A 203 -17.98 -5.53 7.73
CA GLY A 203 -18.36 -4.49 8.69
C GLY A 203 -19.23 -3.41 8.05
N VAL A 204 -20.03 -2.77 8.88
CA VAL A 204 -20.77 -1.55 8.50
C VAL A 204 -19.98 -0.36 9.01
N TRP A 205 -19.37 0.36 8.11
CA TRP A 205 -18.49 1.50 8.42
C TRP A 205 -19.12 2.82 7.99
N SER A 206 -18.61 3.91 8.53
CA SER A 206 -18.98 5.24 8.05
C SER A 206 -18.55 5.42 6.58
N SER A 207 -19.38 6.09 5.78
CA SER A 207 -19.08 6.36 4.36
C SER A 207 -17.79 7.17 4.13
N ARG A 208 -17.28 7.83 5.15
CA ARG A 208 -16.02 8.59 5.09
C ARG A 208 -14.77 7.70 4.87
N PHE A 209 -14.88 6.38 5.04
CA PHE A 209 -13.74 5.47 4.94
C PHE A 209 -13.56 4.87 3.53
N GLY A 210 -14.25 5.39 2.53
CA GLY A 210 -14.05 5.03 1.12
C GLY A 210 -14.10 3.52 0.85
N ASP A 211 -13.26 3.07 -0.09
CA ASP A 211 -13.20 1.69 -0.60
C ASP A 211 -12.33 0.73 0.23
N VAL A 212 -12.13 1.01 1.51
CA VAL A 212 -11.26 0.17 2.38
C VAL A 212 -11.63 -1.31 2.35
N GLN A 213 -12.92 -1.63 2.14
CA GLN A 213 -13.42 -3.01 2.05
C GLN A 213 -12.87 -3.73 0.80
N LEU A 214 -12.84 -3.04 -0.35
CA LEU A 214 -12.31 -3.58 -1.61
C LEU A 214 -10.81 -3.81 -1.52
N VAL A 215 -10.05 -2.81 -1.07
CA VAL A 215 -8.60 -2.92 -0.86
C VAL A 215 -8.26 -4.06 0.12
N THR A 216 -9.06 -4.22 1.19
CA THR A 216 -8.87 -5.31 2.15
C THR A 216 -9.22 -6.67 1.56
N MET A 217 -10.20 -6.76 0.65
CA MET A 217 -10.51 -8.01 -0.02
C MET A 217 -9.37 -8.45 -0.95
N ASN A 218 -8.69 -7.51 -1.61
CA ASN A 218 -7.47 -7.78 -2.36
C ASN A 218 -6.37 -8.35 -1.45
N ASP A 219 -6.20 -7.82 -0.22
CA ASP A 219 -5.25 -8.36 0.76
C ASP A 219 -5.60 -9.82 1.13
N ILE A 220 -6.87 -10.13 1.40
CA ILE A 220 -7.36 -11.48 1.70
C ILE A 220 -7.07 -12.43 0.54
N ASN A 221 -7.44 -12.07 -0.68
CA ASN A 221 -7.26 -12.90 -1.87
C ASN A 221 -5.79 -13.21 -2.12
N SER A 222 -4.89 -12.22 -1.94
CA SER A 222 -3.45 -12.43 -2.04
C SER A 222 -2.92 -13.41 -0.98
N LEU A 223 -3.39 -13.31 0.27
CA LEU A 223 -2.98 -14.23 1.34
C LEU A 223 -3.41 -15.66 1.03
N ILE A 224 -4.67 -15.86 0.61
CA ILE A 224 -5.21 -17.18 0.27
C ILE A 224 -4.48 -17.79 -0.95
N ALA A 225 -4.13 -16.98 -1.93
CA ALA A 225 -3.42 -17.45 -3.13
C ALA A 225 -1.99 -17.93 -2.81
N ARG A 226 -1.33 -17.34 -1.81
CA ARG A 226 0.08 -17.61 -1.48
C ARG A 226 0.28 -18.62 -0.34
N HIS A 227 -0.70 -18.80 0.53
CA HIS A 227 -0.56 -19.62 1.72
C HIS A 227 -1.64 -20.69 1.76
N LYS A 228 -1.21 -21.95 1.85
CA LYS A 228 -2.10 -23.12 1.95
C LYS A 228 -2.66 -23.27 3.37
N GLY A 229 -3.84 -23.88 3.49
CA GLY A 229 -4.41 -24.24 4.80
C GLY A 229 -5.15 -23.11 5.51
N ILE A 230 -5.38 -21.98 4.86
CA ILE A 230 -6.24 -20.92 5.39
C ILE A 230 -7.70 -21.39 5.33
N ASN A 231 -8.40 -21.28 6.47
CA ASN A 231 -9.82 -21.57 6.52
C ASN A 231 -10.62 -20.44 5.87
N THR A 232 -11.29 -20.75 4.78
CA THR A 232 -12.13 -19.81 4.01
C THR A 232 -13.62 -20.17 4.08
N SER A 233 -14.03 -21.12 4.91
CA SER A 233 -15.40 -21.64 4.94
C SER A 233 -16.46 -20.59 5.30
N TYR A 234 -16.07 -19.52 5.97
CA TYR A 234 -16.93 -18.40 6.38
C TYR A 234 -16.92 -17.23 5.39
N ILE A 235 -16.10 -17.30 4.34
CA ILE A 235 -16.01 -16.26 3.30
C ILE A 235 -16.98 -16.59 2.17
N ASP A 236 -17.72 -15.60 1.71
CA ASP A 236 -18.56 -15.78 0.51
C ASP A 236 -17.68 -16.12 -0.69
N LYS A 237 -18.00 -17.25 -1.35
CA LYS A 237 -17.21 -17.76 -2.48
C LYS A 237 -17.12 -16.79 -3.65
N ARG A 238 -18.11 -15.90 -3.82
CA ARG A 238 -18.12 -14.86 -4.84
C ARG A 238 -17.03 -13.81 -4.66
N LEU A 239 -16.54 -13.64 -3.41
CA LEU A 239 -15.45 -12.71 -3.07
C LEU A 239 -14.06 -13.30 -3.30
N LEU A 240 -13.96 -14.63 -3.45
CA LEU A 240 -12.70 -15.32 -3.61
C LEU A 240 -12.25 -15.28 -5.06
N LYS A 241 -11.22 -14.49 -5.35
CA LYS A 241 -10.63 -14.33 -6.68
C LYS A 241 -9.14 -14.66 -6.66
N LYS A 242 -8.63 -15.15 -7.80
CA LYS A 242 -7.21 -15.32 -8.06
C LYS A 242 -6.77 -14.18 -8.97
N GLU A 243 -6.34 -13.09 -8.38
CA GLU A 243 -5.81 -11.98 -9.15
C GLU A 243 -4.28 -12.00 -9.15
N ARG A 244 -3.72 -11.72 -10.32
CA ARG A 244 -2.28 -11.51 -10.51
C ARG A 244 -2.10 -10.08 -10.96
N VAL A 245 -1.28 -9.36 -10.22
CA VAL A 245 -1.02 -7.94 -10.47
C VAL A 245 0.48 -7.73 -10.46
N ASP A 246 1.02 -7.15 -11.52
CA ASP A 246 2.47 -6.92 -11.61
C ASP A 246 2.92 -5.80 -10.67
N VAL A 247 2.14 -4.72 -10.57
CA VAL A 247 2.42 -3.59 -9.68
C VAL A 247 1.22 -3.32 -8.79
N ARG A 248 1.44 -3.25 -7.47
CA ARG A 248 0.49 -2.73 -6.49
C ARG A 248 1.20 -1.78 -5.54
N VAL A 249 0.63 -0.62 -5.29
CA VAL A 249 1.06 0.32 -4.26
C VAL A 249 -0.10 0.61 -3.35
N VAL A 250 0.15 0.62 -2.04
CA VAL A 250 -0.86 1.01 -1.06
C VAL A 250 -0.30 2.07 -0.14
N LEU A 251 -0.98 3.20 -0.06
CA LEU A 251 -0.71 4.31 0.84
C LEU A 251 -1.69 4.26 2.01
N SER A 252 -1.19 4.41 3.23
CA SER A 252 -2.00 4.62 4.45
C SER A 252 -1.31 5.63 5.35
N TRP A 253 -2.05 6.27 6.25
CA TRP A 253 -1.50 7.28 7.16
C TRP A 253 -2.06 7.15 8.58
N ASP A 254 -1.43 7.83 9.54
CA ASP A 254 -1.70 7.68 10.98
C ASP A 254 -2.73 8.66 11.54
N THR A 255 -3.14 9.66 10.76
CA THR A 255 -3.94 10.80 11.23
C THR A 255 -5.24 10.92 10.46
N ASP A 256 -6.36 11.07 11.15
CA ASP A 256 -7.66 11.37 10.53
C ASP A 256 -7.73 12.81 9.98
N ASN A 257 -8.68 13.04 9.06
CA ASN A 257 -8.94 14.34 8.44
C ASN A 257 -7.76 14.93 7.66
N CYS A 258 -6.88 14.08 7.17
CA CYS A 258 -5.82 14.43 6.24
C CYS A 258 -6.12 13.87 4.86
N ASP A 259 -5.87 14.70 3.85
CA ASP A 259 -6.05 14.39 2.45
C ASP A 259 -4.66 14.11 1.83
N MET A 260 -4.43 12.84 1.51
CA MET A 260 -3.16 12.32 1.01
C MET A 260 -3.38 11.56 -0.28
N ASP A 261 -2.89 12.11 -1.38
CA ASP A 261 -3.05 11.55 -2.70
C ASP A 261 -1.88 10.64 -3.12
N LEU A 262 -2.20 9.44 -3.56
CA LEU A 262 -1.24 8.56 -4.22
C LEU A 262 -1.19 8.86 -5.72
N TRP A 263 -0.01 9.17 -6.24
CA TRP A 263 0.24 9.37 -7.65
C TRP A 263 1.20 8.33 -8.20
N VAL A 264 0.85 7.69 -9.31
CA VAL A 264 1.75 6.78 -10.02
C VAL A 264 1.85 7.20 -11.48
N THR A 265 3.07 7.56 -11.90
CA THR A 265 3.35 7.93 -13.29
C THR A 265 3.99 6.74 -14.00
N ASP A 266 3.44 6.34 -15.12
CA ASP A 266 3.87 5.19 -15.92
C ASP A 266 5.06 5.53 -16.84
N PRO A 267 5.66 4.54 -17.55
CA PRO A 267 6.80 4.78 -18.46
C PRO A 267 6.48 5.63 -19.69
N LYS A 268 5.22 5.98 -19.93
CA LYS A 268 4.78 6.89 -21.00
C LYS A 268 4.42 8.27 -20.47
N ASP A 269 4.83 8.57 -19.23
CA ASP A 269 4.57 9.82 -18.53
C ASP A 269 3.08 10.10 -18.25
N GLU A 270 2.22 9.06 -18.31
CA GLU A 270 0.83 9.19 -17.90
C GLU A 270 0.72 8.96 -16.38
N LYS A 271 0.11 9.97 -15.69
CA LYS A 271 -0.10 9.94 -14.24
C LYS A 271 -1.48 9.36 -13.92
N CYS A 272 -1.51 8.32 -13.07
CA CYS A 272 -2.68 7.79 -12.41
C CYS A 272 -2.83 8.46 -11.04
N TYR A 273 -3.98 9.11 -10.78
CA TYR A 273 -4.26 9.84 -9.54
C TYR A 273 -5.77 10.11 -9.45
N TYR A 274 -6.27 10.75 -8.39
CA TYR A 274 -7.70 10.98 -8.15
C TYR A 274 -8.51 11.53 -9.33
N SER A 275 -7.90 12.35 -10.19
CA SER A 275 -8.56 12.96 -11.35
C SER A 275 -8.35 12.18 -12.66
N ASN A 276 -7.41 11.24 -12.72
CA ASN A 276 -7.20 10.30 -13.82
C ASN A 276 -7.05 8.90 -13.25
N LYS A 277 -8.20 8.28 -12.90
CA LYS A 277 -8.25 7.02 -12.15
C LYS A 277 -7.85 5.79 -12.95
N LEU A 278 -7.81 5.89 -14.29
CA LEU A 278 -7.50 4.79 -15.19
C LEU A 278 -6.59 5.27 -16.31
N THR A 279 -5.36 4.72 -16.40
CA THR A 279 -4.41 5.07 -17.46
C THR A 279 -4.54 4.18 -18.68
N TYR A 280 -4.01 4.65 -19.82
CA TYR A 280 -3.99 3.89 -21.07
C TYR A 280 -3.30 2.52 -20.94
N LEU A 281 -2.25 2.41 -20.09
CA LEU A 281 -1.59 1.14 -19.81
C LEU A 281 -2.36 0.24 -18.83
N GLY A 282 -3.53 0.67 -18.36
CA GLY A 282 -4.38 -0.10 -17.44
C GLY A 282 -4.00 0.06 -15.97
N GLY A 283 -3.21 1.07 -15.61
CA GLY A 283 -3.01 1.47 -14.23
C GLY A 283 -4.32 2.02 -13.67
N LYS A 284 -4.72 1.56 -12.48
CA LYS A 284 -5.94 1.97 -11.81
C LYS A 284 -5.64 2.39 -10.38
N ILE A 285 -6.26 3.50 -9.92
CA ILE A 285 -6.25 3.93 -8.53
C ILE A 285 -7.64 3.76 -7.90
N SER A 286 -7.67 3.51 -6.58
CA SER A 286 -8.90 3.44 -5.78
C SER A 286 -9.64 4.78 -5.75
N GLU A 287 -10.78 4.81 -5.05
CA GLU A 287 -11.44 6.06 -4.72
C GLU A 287 -10.52 6.94 -3.83
N ASP A 288 -10.67 8.24 -4.01
CA ASP A 288 -9.99 9.28 -3.26
C ASP A 288 -10.49 9.30 -1.80
N VAL A 289 -9.54 9.27 -0.85
CA VAL A 289 -9.83 9.23 0.59
C VAL A 289 -9.44 10.55 1.23
N THR A 290 -10.36 11.50 1.26
CA THR A 290 -10.17 12.84 1.84
C THR A 290 -10.36 12.89 3.36
N GLN A 291 -10.84 11.79 3.97
CA GLN A 291 -11.05 11.64 5.42
C GLN A 291 -10.74 10.20 5.85
N GLY A 292 -10.28 10.03 7.08
CA GLY A 292 -9.84 8.72 7.59
C GLY A 292 -8.33 8.53 7.46
N TYR A 293 -7.90 7.30 7.25
CA TYR A 293 -6.49 6.86 7.31
C TYR A 293 -6.02 6.20 6.00
N GLY A 294 -6.71 6.47 4.91
CA GLY A 294 -6.61 5.67 3.68
C GLY A 294 -7.44 4.38 3.82
N PRO A 295 -7.09 3.32 3.08
CA PRO A 295 -5.95 3.29 2.15
C PRO A 295 -6.29 3.86 0.78
N GLU A 296 -5.28 4.40 0.08
CA GLU A 296 -5.30 4.54 -1.36
C GLU A 296 -4.49 3.43 -2.02
N GLU A 297 -5.01 2.87 -3.09
CA GLU A 297 -4.43 1.73 -3.78
C GLU A 297 -4.26 1.98 -5.26
N PHE A 298 -3.05 1.77 -5.77
CA PHE A 298 -2.79 1.68 -7.21
C PHE A 298 -2.53 0.23 -7.60
N MET A 299 -3.12 -0.22 -8.70
CA MET A 299 -2.88 -1.54 -9.29
C MET A 299 -2.65 -1.46 -10.79
N LEU A 300 -1.73 -2.31 -11.29
CA LEU A 300 -1.49 -2.55 -12.71
C LEU A 300 -1.31 -4.03 -12.97
N LYS A 301 -2.23 -4.65 -13.72
CA LYS A 301 -2.23 -6.11 -13.98
C LYS A 301 -1.03 -6.55 -14.80
N LYS A 302 -0.68 -5.80 -15.85
CA LYS A 302 0.43 -6.13 -16.77
C LYS A 302 1.33 -4.92 -16.94
N ALA A 303 2.49 -4.95 -16.29
CA ALA A 303 3.47 -3.88 -16.43
C ALA A 303 4.17 -3.96 -17.78
N VAL A 304 4.36 -2.82 -18.42
CA VAL A 304 5.25 -2.70 -19.58
C VAL A 304 6.66 -2.35 -19.11
N LYS A 305 7.66 -2.64 -19.94
CA LYS A 305 9.05 -2.32 -19.63
C LYS A 305 9.23 -0.80 -19.45
N GLY A 306 9.90 -0.43 -18.38
CA GLY A 306 10.26 0.93 -18.05
C GLY A 306 10.06 1.29 -16.58
N LYS A 307 10.21 2.57 -16.26
CA LYS A 307 10.20 3.09 -14.91
C LYS A 307 8.84 3.67 -14.55
N TYR A 308 8.27 3.22 -13.43
CA TYR A 308 7.06 3.75 -12.81
C TYR A 308 7.47 4.58 -11.60
N LYS A 309 7.05 5.83 -11.55
CA LYS A 309 7.36 6.75 -10.45
C LYS A 309 6.19 6.81 -9.49
N VAL A 310 6.46 6.67 -8.20
CA VAL A 310 5.46 6.74 -7.13
C VAL A 310 5.69 7.99 -6.30
N GLN A 311 4.66 8.82 -6.20
CA GLN A 311 4.67 10.07 -5.45
C GLN A 311 3.47 10.11 -4.49
N VAL A 312 3.61 10.89 -3.43
CA VAL A 312 2.52 11.25 -2.52
C VAL A 312 2.40 12.77 -2.49
N ASP A 313 1.18 13.26 -2.64
CA ASP A 313 0.83 14.65 -2.45
C ASP A 313 0.09 14.81 -1.11
N TYR A 314 0.57 15.69 -0.25
CA TYR A 314 -0.18 16.10 0.92
C TYR A 314 -1.02 17.32 0.55
N PHE A 315 -2.24 17.09 0.10
CA PHE A 315 -3.12 18.18 -0.33
C PHE A 315 -3.50 19.09 0.84
N GLY A 316 -3.85 18.51 2.00
CA GLY A 316 -4.18 19.32 3.15
C GLY A 316 -4.73 18.55 4.36
N THR A 317 -5.09 19.32 5.36
CA THR A 317 -5.83 18.82 6.54
C THR A 317 -7.03 19.73 6.82
N SER A 318 -8.15 19.12 7.16
CA SER A 318 -9.32 19.83 7.68
C SER A 318 -9.26 20.03 9.19
N SER A 319 -8.23 19.49 9.86
CA SER A 319 -8.02 19.64 11.30
C SER A 319 -7.31 20.95 11.62
N GLN A 320 -7.94 21.82 12.40
CA GLN A 320 -7.33 23.06 12.91
C GLN A 320 -6.26 22.84 13.99
N LYS A 321 -6.08 21.61 14.47
CA LYS A 321 -5.21 21.26 15.60
C LYS A 321 -4.14 20.23 15.26
N GLN A 322 -3.71 20.13 13.99
CA GLN A 322 -2.64 19.21 13.67
C GLN A 322 -1.31 19.74 14.25
N LEU A 323 -0.93 19.22 15.40
CA LEU A 323 0.30 19.58 16.12
C LEU A 323 1.49 18.71 15.74
N MET A 324 1.26 17.59 15.05
CA MET A 324 2.29 16.62 14.70
C MET A 324 2.33 16.37 13.18
N PRO A 325 3.51 16.07 12.62
CA PRO A 325 3.62 15.57 11.26
C PRO A 325 2.80 14.31 11.04
N VAL A 326 2.26 14.14 9.84
CA VAL A 326 1.55 12.91 9.45
C VAL A 326 2.55 11.85 9.03
N SER A 327 2.43 10.65 9.61
CA SER A 327 3.24 9.51 9.21
C SER A 327 2.51 8.68 8.16
N LEU A 328 3.15 8.52 7.01
CA LEU A 328 2.67 7.74 5.89
C LEU A 328 3.34 6.37 5.88
N ARG A 329 2.57 5.33 5.60
CA ARG A 329 3.06 3.99 5.28
C ARG A 329 2.77 3.70 3.83
N ILE A 330 3.80 3.48 3.03
CA ILE A 330 3.69 3.11 1.64
C ILE A 330 4.21 1.69 1.47
N ILE A 331 3.37 0.80 0.92
CA ILE A 331 3.71 -0.59 0.66
C ILE A 331 3.74 -0.82 -0.85
N PHE A 332 4.85 -1.31 -1.33
CA PHE A 332 5.11 -1.63 -2.71
C PHE A 332 5.10 -3.14 -2.90
N TYR A 333 4.40 -3.60 -3.92
CA TYR A 333 4.38 -5.01 -4.30
C TYR A 333 4.70 -5.19 -5.78
N THR A 334 5.51 -6.21 -6.09
CA THR A 334 5.59 -6.76 -7.45
C THR A 334 5.08 -8.20 -7.43
N HIS A 335 4.51 -8.66 -8.56
CA HIS A 335 3.92 -9.99 -8.71
C HIS A 335 2.89 -10.32 -7.62
N TYR A 336 2.06 -9.33 -7.28
CA TYR A 336 1.09 -9.43 -6.20
C TYR A 336 0.10 -10.57 -6.42
N GLY A 337 -0.26 -11.30 -5.35
CA GLY A 337 -1.15 -12.46 -5.40
C GLY A 337 -0.52 -13.73 -5.99
N THR A 338 0.80 -13.76 -6.18
CA THR A 338 1.55 -14.93 -6.69
C THR A 338 2.60 -15.41 -5.70
N PRO A 339 3.13 -16.64 -5.84
CA PRO A 339 4.25 -17.11 -5.01
C PRO A 339 5.53 -16.26 -5.15
N GLN A 340 5.69 -15.53 -6.27
CA GLN A 340 6.83 -14.67 -6.56
C GLN A 340 6.66 -13.24 -6.01
N GLN A 341 5.58 -12.98 -5.29
CA GLN A 341 5.32 -11.65 -4.72
C GLN A 341 6.52 -11.15 -3.91
N LYS A 342 7.00 -9.97 -4.26
CA LYS A 342 7.93 -9.19 -3.44
C LYS A 342 7.18 -8.06 -2.77
N LYS A 343 7.56 -7.76 -1.52
CA LYS A 343 7.02 -6.64 -0.73
C LYS A 343 8.17 -5.79 -0.22
N GLN A 344 8.09 -4.50 -0.42
CA GLN A 344 8.90 -3.51 0.28
C GLN A 344 7.99 -2.45 0.88
N GLU A 345 8.41 -1.83 1.96
CA GLU A 345 7.65 -0.76 2.59
C GLU A 345 8.59 0.34 3.09
N THR A 346 8.08 1.56 3.06
CA THR A 346 8.72 2.72 3.64
C THR A 346 7.73 3.51 4.48
N THR A 347 8.26 4.23 5.45
CA THR A 347 7.49 5.22 6.22
C THR A 347 8.15 6.57 6.04
N VAL A 348 7.35 7.58 5.71
CA VAL A 348 7.79 8.97 5.60
C VAL A 348 6.89 9.84 6.45
N ARG A 349 7.37 11.02 6.86
CA ARG A 349 6.55 11.99 7.58
C ARG A 349 6.49 13.28 6.80
N LEU A 350 5.29 13.83 6.69
CA LEU A 350 5.02 15.11 6.07
C LEU A 350 4.55 16.11 7.12
N SER A 351 5.18 17.27 7.14
CA SER A 351 4.88 18.34 8.10
C SER A 351 4.05 19.44 7.50
N ASN A 352 4.11 19.61 6.18
CA ASN A 352 3.50 20.72 5.48
C ASN A 352 2.52 20.25 4.42
N ALA A 353 1.31 20.80 4.44
CA ALA A 353 0.39 20.66 3.33
C ALA A 353 0.98 21.24 2.03
N LYS A 354 0.54 20.71 0.87
CA LYS A 354 1.03 21.03 -0.47
C LYS A 354 2.48 20.59 -0.75
N GLU A 355 2.93 19.57 -0.05
CA GLU A 355 4.23 18.94 -0.29
C GLU A 355 4.05 17.68 -1.13
N VAL A 356 4.71 17.63 -2.29
CA VAL A 356 4.76 16.44 -3.15
C VAL A 356 6.12 15.79 -3.01
N ILE A 357 6.14 14.52 -2.62
CA ILE A 357 7.39 13.77 -2.48
C ILE A 357 7.40 12.53 -3.38
N GLU A 358 8.54 12.22 -3.97
CA GLU A 358 8.78 10.95 -4.62
C GLU A 358 9.23 9.92 -3.59
N VAL A 359 8.44 8.86 -3.40
CA VAL A 359 8.67 7.84 -2.36
C VAL A 359 9.37 6.59 -2.88
N GLY A 360 9.38 6.40 -4.18
CA GLY A 360 10.08 5.28 -4.80
C GLY A 360 9.69 5.06 -6.26
N THR A 361 10.26 4.01 -6.83
CA THR A 361 10.03 3.63 -8.22
C THR A 361 9.94 2.12 -8.38
N PHE A 362 9.24 1.68 -9.43
CA PHE A 362 9.35 0.33 -9.98
C PHE A 362 10.09 0.39 -11.31
N GLU A 363 10.80 -0.66 -11.65
CA GLU A 363 11.42 -0.85 -12.96
C GLU A 363 11.15 -2.28 -13.44
N PHE A 364 10.59 -2.39 -14.64
CA PHE A 364 10.24 -3.64 -15.30
C PHE A 364 10.97 -3.81 -16.64
#